data_79a1663d3e845a5a95f85424d31667f4
#
_entry.id   79a1663d3e845a5a95f85424d31667f4
#
_cell.length_a   1.000
_cell.length_b   1.000
_cell.length_c   1.000
_cell.angle_alpha   90.00
_cell.angle_beta   90.00
_cell.angle_gamma   90.00
#
_symmetry.space_group_name_H-M   'P 1'
#
loop_
_entity.id
_entity.type
_entity.pdbx_description
1 polymer ?
#
loop_
_entity_poly.entity_id
_entity_poly.type
_entity_poly.pdbx_seq_one_letter_code
_entity_poly.pdbx_strand_id
1 'polypeptide(L)'
;MKLTALTIKNFRCYQHEISIKISDLTTFVGKNDIGKSTVLEALEIFFNNQTVKCDQGDANIYSGSKEIEITCEFEELPAVITLDAGAETSLQEEFLLTSTGTLKIKKTFDCSKKSVSEDVFIIADHPTADGAANLLELKESDLKALVKKIGLDIPLKGNPTMRKAIWQHIGDLHLASTEIGVSKPKEDSKRIWEQIESHLPIFALFQSDRNSQDSDSEVQNPMKAAIALAISEVQDDIQNIQDKVRERAEDIANSTHAALQSIDPQLANKLVPQFVSPTTAKWTGLFSIGMDTDEGIPLNKRGSGIRRMILVSFFKAEAERRLKASNKRSIIYALEEPETAQHPSNQRILIDSFKALANGSNCQVILTTHSPGLAGDLPTESIRFVHRNDQGNPTIDSGVDVYAEVARVLGVTPDSRVKVILCLEGPTDVVAMKCLSKALHEHDPTIINIFTDPRVAVITMGGSTLQYWVSENFLKGLGRPEVHIYDSDVKKYQESIDLVNDRGDGSWGTLCEKHEIECYLHSDAIHDSSGIAMTVVDMPGADGKSVPKMFAELYSSTQKFDGVMKDNTSKGYLSKAFTHMNYQRLKERDPKGEVEGWFRKITAMVEK
;
A
#
# COMPACT_ATOMS: atom_id res chain seq x y z
N MET A 1 -7.45 2.29 -10.31
CA MET A 1 -6.21 3.10 -10.31
C MET A 1 -5.44 2.79 -9.03
N LYS A 2 -4.12 2.68 -9.12
CA LYS A 2 -3.21 2.34 -8.01
C LYS A 2 -2.22 3.48 -7.80
N LEU A 3 -2.08 3.96 -6.58
CA LEU A 3 -1.10 4.99 -6.20
C LEU A 3 0.29 4.35 -6.12
N THR A 4 1.26 4.89 -6.84
CA THR A 4 2.64 4.36 -6.91
C THR A 4 3.68 5.30 -6.31
N ALA A 5 3.41 6.61 -6.32
CA ALA A 5 4.30 7.58 -5.69
C ALA A 5 3.53 8.78 -5.14
N LEU A 6 4.08 9.35 -4.07
CA LEU A 6 3.67 10.61 -3.46
C LEU A 6 4.87 11.54 -3.42
N THR A 7 4.72 12.75 -3.93
CA THR A 7 5.73 13.81 -3.79
C THR A 7 5.14 14.97 -3.00
N ILE A 8 5.87 15.43 -2.00
CA ILE A 8 5.47 16.52 -1.10
C ILE A 8 6.53 17.60 -1.15
N LYS A 9 6.11 18.86 -1.24
CA LYS A 9 7.01 20.03 -1.19
C LYS A 9 6.37 21.18 -0.43
N ASN A 10 7.16 21.82 0.42
CA ASN A 10 6.75 22.97 1.22
C ASN A 10 5.55 22.71 2.15
N PHE A 11 5.43 21.50 2.70
CA PHE A 11 4.32 21.12 3.56
C PHE A 11 4.81 20.77 4.96
N ARG A 12 4.42 21.54 5.96
CA ARG A 12 4.77 21.40 7.38
C ARG A 12 6.27 21.18 7.59
N CYS A 13 6.72 19.98 8.01
CA CYS A 13 8.14 19.72 8.24
C CYS A 13 8.93 19.47 6.94
N TYR A 14 8.28 19.19 5.82
CA TYR A 14 8.91 18.94 4.53
C TYR A 14 9.10 20.25 3.74
N GLN A 15 10.26 20.88 3.93
CA GLN A 15 10.61 22.12 3.22
C GLN A 15 10.93 21.87 1.75
N HIS A 16 11.78 20.89 1.50
CA HIS A 16 12.23 20.49 0.16
C HIS A 16 11.34 19.38 -0.40
N GLU A 17 11.40 19.22 -1.71
CA GLU A 17 10.70 18.15 -2.39
C GLU A 17 11.20 16.79 -1.92
N ILE A 18 10.27 15.92 -1.54
CA ILE A 18 10.53 14.54 -1.18
C ILE A 18 9.58 13.64 -1.96
N SER A 19 10.14 12.63 -2.63
CA SER A 19 9.37 11.64 -3.39
C SER A 19 9.39 10.29 -2.68
N ILE A 20 8.23 9.71 -2.50
CA ILE A 20 7.98 8.51 -1.69
C ILE A 20 7.33 7.45 -2.56
N LYS A 21 7.96 6.29 -2.70
CA LYS A 21 7.34 5.14 -3.38
C LYS A 21 6.29 4.51 -2.48
N ILE A 22 5.09 4.32 -3.03
CA ILE A 22 3.96 3.66 -2.39
C ILE A 22 3.76 2.30 -3.03
N SER A 23 3.59 1.28 -2.21
CA SER A 23 3.31 -0.11 -2.60
C SER A 23 1.94 -0.56 -2.08
N ASP A 24 1.58 -1.82 -2.29
CA ASP A 24 0.31 -2.35 -1.77
C ASP A 24 0.24 -2.27 -0.24
N LEU A 25 1.37 -2.53 0.42
CA LEU A 25 1.57 -2.25 1.84
C LEU A 25 2.73 -1.28 1.99
N THR A 26 2.52 -0.14 2.63
CA THR A 26 3.56 0.86 2.91
C THR A 26 3.52 1.25 4.38
N THR A 27 4.67 1.15 5.05
CA THR A 27 4.77 1.41 6.50
C THR A 27 5.81 2.48 6.79
N PHE A 28 5.38 3.61 7.30
CA PHE A 28 6.27 4.67 7.76
C PHE A 28 6.71 4.42 9.19
N VAL A 29 8.00 4.21 9.38
CA VAL A 29 8.62 3.89 10.68
C VAL A 29 9.55 5.04 11.09
N GLY A 30 9.51 5.45 12.36
CA GLY A 30 10.38 6.51 12.87
C GLY A 30 9.94 7.03 14.22
N LYS A 31 10.73 7.92 14.82
CA LYS A 31 10.41 8.56 16.10
C LYS A 31 9.12 9.41 16.01
N ASN A 32 8.57 9.76 17.18
CA ASN A 32 7.46 10.71 17.25
C ASN A 32 7.91 12.09 16.71
N ASP A 33 6.99 12.85 16.16
CA ASP A 33 7.18 14.20 15.60
C ASP A 33 8.23 14.31 14.47
N ILE A 34 8.53 13.19 13.79
CA ILE A 34 9.49 13.18 12.68
C ILE A 34 8.85 13.50 11.33
N GLY A 35 7.50 13.49 11.24
CA GLY A 35 6.77 13.77 10.00
C GLY A 35 6.00 12.57 9.41
N LYS A 36 5.88 11.45 10.13
CA LYS A 36 5.09 10.27 9.66
C LYS A 36 3.63 10.62 9.39
N SER A 37 2.95 11.21 10.38
CA SER A 37 1.54 11.62 10.25
C SER A 37 1.35 12.68 9.16
N THR A 38 2.33 13.55 8.97
CA THR A 38 2.32 14.57 7.91
C THR A 38 2.17 13.96 6.52
N VAL A 39 2.74 12.77 6.27
CA VAL A 39 2.59 12.06 4.99
C VAL A 39 1.15 11.58 4.79
N LEU A 40 0.52 11.01 5.83
CA LEU A 40 -0.88 10.57 5.75
C LEU A 40 -1.84 11.75 5.59
N GLU A 41 -1.57 12.84 6.27
CA GLU A 41 -2.37 14.06 6.18
C GLU A 41 -2.21 14.76 4.83
N ALA A 42 -1.03 14.70 4.20
CA ALA A 42 -0.84 15.17 2.82
C ALA A 42 -1.72 14.38 1.84
N LEU A 43 -1.81 13.05 2.01
CA LEU A 43 -2.72 12.23 1.21
C LEU A 43 -4.19 12.57 1.49
N GLU A 44 -4.59 12.78 2.74
CA GLU A 44 -5.96 13.20 3.07
C GLU A 44 -6.30 14.55 2.41
N ILE A 45 -5.40 15.51 2.44
CA ILE A 45 -5.56 16.82 1.78
C ILE A 45 -5.65 16.63 0.27
N PHE A 46 -4.84 15.75 -0.32
CA PHE A 46 -4.89 15.48 -1.75
C PHE A 46 -6.21 14.83 -2.18
N PHE A 47 -6.70 13.81 -1.46
CA PHE A 47 -7.90 13.05 -1.86
C PHE A 47 -9.20 13.70 -1.43
N ASN A 48 -9.31 14.14 -0.21
CA ASN A 48 -10.57 14.54 0.41
C ASN A 48 -10.59 16.01 0.86
N ASN A 49 -9.49 16.48 1.44
CA ASN A 49 -9.37 17.81 2.06
C ASN A 49 -10.55 18.16 3.01
N GLN A 50 -10.98 17.17 3.80
CA GLN A 50 -12.17 17.28 4.67
C GLN A 50 -11.88 16.95 6.13
N THR A 51 -11.34 15.79 6.42
CA THR A 51 -10.97 15.36 7.78
C THR A 51 -9.78 16.17 8.27
N VAL A 52 -8.77 16.33 7.43
CA VAL A 52 -7.66 17.27 7.60
C VAL A 52 -7.76 18.28 6.47
N LYS A 53 -7.93 19.54 6.81
CA LYS A 53 -8.02 20.64 5.82
C LYS A 53 -6.70 21.37 5.76
N CYS A 54 -6.30 21.71 4.54
CA CYS A 54 -5.14 22.57 4.33
C CYS A 54 -5.46 23.99 4.82
N ASP A 55 -4.59 24.56 5.65
CA ASP A 55 -4.71 25.91 6.16
C ASP A 55 -3.42 26.74 5.99
N GLN A 56 -3.45 28.01 6.41
CA GLN A 56 -2.31 28.92 6.26
C GLN A 56 -1.05 28.48 7.01
N GLY A 57 -1.23 27.71 8.09
CA GLY A 57 -0.14 27.22 8.94
C GLY A 57 0.57 26.00 8.36
N ASP A 58 0.03 25.37 7.33
CA ASP A 58 0.59 24.15 6.76
C ASP A 58 1.79 24.39 5.83
N ALA A 59 1.96 25.62 5.30
CA ALA A 59 3.16 25.97 4.54
C ALA A 59 4.39 26.04 5.46
N ASN A 60 5.49 25.39 5.04
CA ASN A 60 6.73 25.36 5.83
C ASN A 60 7.24 26.78 6.12
N ILE A 61 7.51 27.05 7.38
CA ILE A 61 7.90 28.40 7.86
C ILE A 61 9.28 28.88 7.37
N TYR A 62 10.13 27.95 6.95
CA TYR A 62 11.50 28.23 6.50
C TYR A 62 11.64 28.30 4.97
N SER A 63 10.61 27.93 4.20
CA SER A 63 10.71 27.86 2.74
C SER A 63 10.66 29.24 2.04
N GLY A 64 10.13 30.26 2.71
CA GLY A 64 9.86 31.57 2.10
C GLY A 64 8.69 31.59 1.10
N SER A 65 8.18 30.43 0.69
CA SER A 65 6.99 30.27 -0.17
C SER A 65 5.75 29.97 0.67
N LYS A 66 4.60 30.43 0.21
CA LYS A 66 3.28 30.09 0.77
C LYS A 66 2.51 29.09 -0.09
N GLU A 67 3.14 28.55 -1.12
CA GLU A 67 2.55 27.56 -2.00
C GLU A 67 3.02 26.15 -1.60
N ILE A 68 2.08 25.27 -1.29
CA ILE A 68 2.31 23.86 -1.01
C ILE A 68 2.06 23.07 -2.28
N GLU A 69 2.91 22.07 -2.55
CA GLU A 69 2.73 21.15 -3.67
C GLU A 69 2.60 19.72 -3.14
N ILE A 70 1.53 19.02 -3.55
CA ILE A 70 1.31 17.60 -3.28
C ILE A 70 1.03 16.92 -4.62
N THR A 71 1.87 15.95 -4.99
CA THR A 71 1.78 15.25 -6.27
C THR A 71 1.63 13.76 -6.03
N CYS A 72 0.63 13.15 -6.68
CA CYS A 72 0.40 11.72 -6.67
C CYS A 72 0.55 11.14 -8.07
N GLU A 73 1.16 9.96 -8.16
CA GLU A 73 1.37 9.24 -9.41
C GLU A 73 0.61 7.91 -9.37
N PHE A 74 -0.08 7.58 -10.47
CA PHE A 74 -1.01 6.45 -10.53
C PHE A 74 -0.73 5.56 -11.72
N GLU A 75 -0.87 4.26 -11.49
CA GLU A 75 -0.91 3.19 -12.50
C GLU A 75 -2.30 2.54 -12.54
N GLU A 76 -2.47 1.49 -13.35
CA GLU A 76 -3.73 0.76 -13.53
C GLU A 76 -4.89 1.71 -13.87
N LEU A 77 -4.68 2.50 -14.92
CA LEU A 77 -5.56 3.58 -15.35
C LEU A 77 -6.80 3.03 -16.08
N PRO A 78 -7.93 3.77 -16.10
CA PRO A 78 -9.08 3.40 -16.91
C PRO A 78 -8.71 3.41 -18.41
N ALA A 79 -9.16 2.39 -19.14
CA ALA A 79 -8.87 2.26 -20.57
C ALA A 79 -9.56 3.34 -21.40
N VAL A 80 -10.74 3.79 -20.96
CA VAL A 80 -11.59 4.77 -21.65
C VAL A 80 -12.09 5.81 -20.65
N ILE A 81 -12.18 7.06 -21.10
CA ILE A 81 -12.81 8.18 -20.40
C ILE A 81 -13.96 8.70 -21.25
N THR A 82 -15.14 8.82 -20.68
CA THR A 82 -16.32 9.35 -21.35
C THR A 82 -16.48 10.84 -21.03
N LEU A 83 -16.24 11.71 -21.99
CA LEU A 83 -16.34 13.17 -21.79
C LEU A 83 -17.78 13.69 -21.91
N ASP A 84 -18.56 13.11 -22.82
CA ASP A 84 -20.00 13.33 -22.97
C ASP A 84 -20.67 12.12 -23.64
N ALA A 85 -22.00 12.14 -23.79
CA ALA A 85 -22.76 11.07 -24.42
C ALA A 85 -22.38 10.91 -25.92
N GLY A 86 -21.33 10.15 -26.18
CA GLY A 86 -20.84 9.81 -27.53
C GLY A 86 -19.45 10.32 -27.86
N ALA A 87 -18.68 10.83 -26.87
CA ALA A 87 -17.29 11.23 -27.02
C ALA A 87 -16.41 10.46 -26.04
N GLU A 88 -16.07 9.24 -26.39
CA GLU A 88 -15.08 8.43 -25.67
C GLU A 88 -13.67 8.79 -26.13
N THR A 89 -12.73 8.80 -25.17
CA THR A 89 -11.31 8.99 -25.41
C THR A 89 -10.51 8.22 -24.35
N SER A 90 -9.17 8.30 -24.39
CA SER A 90 -8.31 7.76 -23.36
C SER A 90 -7.30 8.81 -22.90
N LEU A 91 -6.72 8.64 -21.71
CA LEU A 91 -5.66 9.51 -21.21
C LEU A 91 -4.45 9.53 -22.17
N GLN A 92 -4.16 8.42 -22.81
CA GLN A 92 -3.08 8.31 -23.78
C GLN A 92 -3.40 9.08 -25.09
N GLU A 93 -4.62 9.02 -25.60
CA GLU A 93 -5.03 9.73 -26.81
C GLU A 93 -5.07 11.25 -26.61
N GLU A 94 -5.28 11.70 -25.37
CA GLU A 94 -5.27 13.11 -24.99
C GLU A 94 -3.87 13.60 -24.53
N PHE A 95 -2.84 12.76 -24.61
CA PHE A 95 -1.46 13.07 -24.16
C PHE A 95 -1.42 13.57 -22.70
N LEU A 96 -2.09 12.84 -21.81
CA LEU A 96 -2.21 13.15 -20.38
C LEU A 96 -1.41 12.19 -19.50
N LEU A 97 -0.49 11.42 -20.09
CA LEU A 97 0.37 10.49 -19.39
C LEU A 97 1.83 10.94 -19.43
N THR A 98 2.60 10.51 -18.43
CA THR A 98 4.07 10.65 -18.44
C THR A 98 4.71 9.73 -19.47
N SER A 99 5.99 9.89 -19.73
CA SER A 99 6.78 9.00 -20.62
C SER A 99 6.78 7.53 -20.17
N THR A 100 6.52 7.28 -18.88
CA THR A 100 6.40 5.94 -18.31
C THR A 100 4.98 5.36 -18.38
N GLY A 101 4.03 6.12 -18.93
CA GLY A 101 2.63 5.70 -19.05
C GLY A 101 1.82 5.83 -17.77
N THR A 102 2.31 6.57 -16.79
CA THR A 102 1.62 6.84 -15.53
C THR A 102 0.83 8.15 -15.59
N LEU A 103 -0.21 8.28 -14.78
CA LEU A 103 -0.94 9.53 -14.58
C LEU A 103 -0.37 10.25 -13.35
N LYS A 104 0.16 11.45 -13.56
CA LYS A 104 0.76 12.26 -12.50
C LYS A 104 -0.07 13.51 -12.26
N ILE A 105 -0.67 13.61 -11.07
CA ILE A 105 -1.56 14.70 -10.67
C ILE A 105 -0.87 15.52 -9.59
N LYS A 106 -0.71 16.82 -9.83
CA LYS A 106 -0.21 17.79 -8.87
C LYS A 106 -1.32 18.70 -8.40
N LYS A 107 -1.48 18.81 -7.09
CA LYS A 107 -2.31 19.83 -6.44
C LYS A 107 -1.44 20.87 -5.78
N THR A 108 -1.71 22.14 -6.03
CA THR A 108 -1.06 23.26 -5.36
C THR A 108 -2.05 23.98 -4.46
N PHE A 109 -1.59 24.41 -3.28
CA PHE A 109 -2.39 25.09 -2.29
C PHE A 109 -1.73 26.44 -1.95
N ASP A 110 -2.40 27.52 -2.31
CA ASP A 110 -1.94 28.88 -1.97
C ASP A 110 -2.41 29.26 -0.56
N CYS A 111 -1.48 29.18 0.39
CA CYS A 111 -1.65 29.50 1.80
C CYS A 111 -1.37 30.98 2.13
N SER A 112 -1.25 31.85 1.14
CA SER A 112 -1.05 33.29 1.36
C SER A 112 -2.28 34.01 1.91
N LYS A 113 -3.48 33.45 1.66
CA LYS A 113 -4.77 34.02 2.04
C LYS A 113 -5.45 33.18 3.13
N LYS A 114 -6.38 33.81 3.87
CA LYS A 114 -7.16 33.14 4.91
C LYS A 114 -7.98 31.94 4.37
N SER A 115 -8.47 32.04 3.15
CA SER A 115 -9.08 30.93 2.43
C SER A 115 -8.05 30.38 1.46
N VAL A 116 -7.53 29.19 1.74
CA VAL A 116 -6.59 28.48 0.88
C VAL A 116 -7.27 28.15 -0.44
N SER A 117 -6.63 28.51 -1.56
CA SER A 117 -7.10 28.13 -2.89
C SER A 117 -6.33 26.91 -3.38
N GLU A 118 -7.06 25.99 -4.02
CA GLU A 118 -6.52 24.78 -4.64
C GLU A 118 -6.52 24.94 -6.16
N ASP A 119 -5.38 24.62 -6.79
CA ASP A 119 -5.27 24.43 -8.23
C ASP A 119 -4.78 23.01 -8.53
N VAL A 120 -5.33 22.38 -9.59
CA VAL A 120 -5.02 21.01 -9.97
C VAL A 120 -4.39 20.99 -11.35
N PHE A 121 -3.29 20.25 -11.47
CA PHE A 121 -2.54 20.08 -12.72
C PHE A 121 -2.31 18.60 -12.99
N ILE A 122 -2.28 18.24 -14.27
CA ILE A 122 -1.77 16.96 -14.75
C ILE A 122 -0.37 17.24 -15.31
N ILE A 123 0.63 16.48 -14.87
CA ILE A 123 1.99 16.52 -15.40
C ILE A 123 2.12 15.39 -16.41
N ALA A 124 2.29 15.75 -17.69
CA ALA A 124 2.29 14.77 -18.77
C ALA A 124 3.23 15.18 -19.90
N ASP A 125 3.63 14.22 -20.72
CA ASP A 125 4.31 14.48 -22.00
C ASP A 125 3.26 14.92 -23.02
N HIS A 126 3.04 16.24 -23.06
CA HIS A 126 1.99 16.88 -23.86
C HIS A 126 2.55 17.57 -25.09
N PRO A 127 1.77 17.69 -26.20
CA PRO A 127 2.17 18.45 -27.37
C PRO A 127 2.49 19.90 -27.06
N THR A 128 3.66 20.37 -27.53
CA THR A 128 4.11 21.76 -27.35
C THR A 128 4.30 22.50 -28.68
N ALA A 129 4.16 21.83 -29.82
CA ALA A 129 4.24 22.43 -31.13
C ALA A 129 3.14 23.48 -31.36
N ASP A 130 3.43 24.48 -32.16
CA ASP A 130 2.47 25.54 -32.53
C ASP A 130 1.18 24.94 -33.11
N GLY A 131 0.04 25.33 -32.56
CA GLY A 131 -1.29 24.82 -32.92
C GLY A 131 -1.64 23.47 -32.32
N ALA A 132 -0.73 22.81 -31.59
CA ALA A 132 -0.97 21.54 -30.90
C ALA A 132 -1.13 21.68 -29.37
N ALA A 133 -0.48 22.68 -28.77
CA ALA A 133 -0.26 22.77 -27.32
C ALA A 133 -1.55 22.97 -26.48
N ASN A 134 -2.53 23.72 -26.95
CA ASN A 134 -3.65 24.17 -26.12
C ASN A 134 -5.02 23.63 -26.58
N LEU A 135 -5.06 22.51 -27.30
CA LEU A 135 -6.29 21.99 -27.88
C LEU A 135 -7.35 21.56 -26.83
N LEU A 136 -6.91 21.18 -25.63
CA LEU A 136 -7.80 20.83 -24.51
C LEU A 136 -8.57 22.03 -23.93
N GLU A 137 -8.06 23.24 -24.15
CA GLU A 137 -8.65 24.49 -23.65
C GLU A 137 -9.62 25.14 -24.66
N LEU A 138 -9.64 24.65 -25.92
CA LEU A 138 -10.43 25.21 -26.99
C LEU A 138 -11.90 24.76 -26.87
N LYS A 139 -12.83 25.70 -27.17
CA LYS A 139 -14.25 25.38 -27.33
C LYS A 139 -14.48 24.56 -28.59
N GLU A 140 -15.59 23.83 -28.60
CA GLU A 140 -16.00 23.06 -29.77
C GLU A 140 -16.08 23.91 -31.05
N SER A 141 -16.55 25.17 -30.92
CA SER A 141 -16.59 26.15 -32.01
C SER A 141 -15.21 26.44 -32.58
N ASP A 142 -14.22 26.57 -31.71
CA ASP A 142 -12.84 26.95 -32.08
C ASP A 142 -12.11 25.74 -32.70
N LEU A 143 -12.35 24.54 -32.16
CA LEU A 143 -11.87 23.29 -32.76
C LEU A 143 -12.46 23.09 -34.16
N LYS A 144 -13.77 23.31 -34.35
CA LYS A 144 -14.42 23.26 -35.67
C LYS A 144 -13.84 24.28 -36.66
N ALA A 145 -13.56 25.49 -36.19
CA ALA A 145 -12.94 26.54 -37.01
C ALA A 145 -11.52 26.14 -37.41
N LEU A 146 -10.76 25.57 -36.47
CA LEU A 146 -9.39 25.11 -36.71
C LEU A 146 -9.37 23.96 -37.72
N VAL A 147 -10.22 22.93 -37.56
CA VAL A 147 -10.38 21.80 -38.48
C VAL A 147 -10.66 22.28 -39.91
N LYS A 148 -11.60 23.23 -40.05
CA LYS A 148 -11.93 23.84 -41.35
C LYS A 148 -10.76 24.63 -41.94
N LYS A 149 -10.05 25.41 -41.09
CA LYS A 149 -8.90 26.22 -41.51
C LYS A 149 -7.75 25.39 -42.08
N ILE A 150 -7.50 24.21 -41.47
CA ILE A 150 -6.46 23.28 -41.90
C ILE A 150 -6.95 22.30 -43.01
N GLY A 151 -8.23 22.36 -43.37
CA GLY A 151 -8.80 21.60 -44.48
C GLY A 151 -8.99 20.10 -44.23
N LEU A 152 -9.21 19.69 -42.96
CA LEU A 152 -9.44 18.28 -42.63
C LEU A 152 -10.90 17.90 -42.93
N ASP A 153 -11.07 16.80 -43.68
CA ASP A 153 -12.39 16.21 -43.99
C ASP A 153 -12.74 15.14 -42.94
N ILE A 154 -13.23 15.58 -41.80
CA ILE A 154 -13.62 14.72 -40.66
C ILE A 154 -14.99 15.12 -40.13
N PRO A 155 -15.71 14.21 -39.42
CA PRO A 155 -16.93 14.57 -38.71
C PRO A 155 -16.66 15.66 -37.66
N LEU A 156 -17.36 16.77 -37.74
CA LEU A 156 -17.27 17.89 -36.80
C LEU A 156 -18.11 17.62 -35.54
N LYS A 157 -18.06 16.38 -35.02
CA LYS A 157 -18.80 15.94 -33.84
C LYS A 157 -17.84 15.26 -32.86
N GLY A 158 -17.84 15.75 -31.62
CA GLY A 158 -16.95 15.25 -30.56
C GLY A 158 -15.56 15.91 -30.57
N ASN A 159 -15.26 16.62 -29.48
CA ASN A 159 -13.97 17.33 -29.34
C ASN A 159 -12.75 16.40 -29.41
N PRO A 160 -12.75 15.19 -28.80
CA PRO A 160 -11.64 14.23 -28.89
C PRO A 160 -11.29 13.86 -30.32
N THR A 161 -12.31 13.60 -31.17
CA THR A 161 -12.10 13.25 -32.58
C THR A 161 -11.40 14.38 -33.35
N MET A 162 -11.82 15.62 -33.11
CA MET A 162 -11.23 16.80 -33.74
C MET A 162 -9.79 17.02 -33.26
N ARG A 163 -9.53 16.94 -31.94
CA ARG A 163 -8.15 17.06 -31.41
C ARG A 163 -7.23 16.00 -31.97
N LYS A 164 -7.64 14.74 -31.96
CA LYS A 164 -6.86 13.63 -32.51
C LYS A 164 -6.48 13.86 -33.97
N ALA A 165 -7.43 14.32 -34.78
CA ALA A 165 -7.17 14.61 -36.19
C ALA A 165 -6.22 15.82 -36.39
N ILE A 166 -6.34 16.86 -35.57
CA ILE A 166 -5.44 18.01 -35.60
C ILE A 166 -4.01 17.58 -35.22
N TRP A 167 -3.85 16.82 -34.15
CA TRP A 167 -2.53 16.30 -33.74
C TRP A 167 -1.91 15.39 -34.81
N GLN A 168 -2.70 14.52 -35.42
CA GLN A 168 -2.24 13.67 -36.52
C GLN A 168 -1.81 14.49 -37.75
N HIS A 169 -2.51 15.60 -38.02
CA HIS A 169 -2.17 16.47 -39.15
C HIS A 169 -0.85 17.24 -38.94
N ILE A 170 -0.62 17.70 -37.70
CA ILE A 170 0.62 18.39 -37.32
C ILE A 170 1.82 17.45 -37.39
N GLY A 171 1.65 16.21 -36.97
CA GLY A 171 2.66 15.14 -37.09
C GLY A 171 3.74 15.22 -36.02
N ASP A 172 4.67 16.16 -36.10
CA ASP A 172 5.69 16.36 -35.07
C ASP A 172 5.14 17.28 -33.96
N LEU A 173 4.77 16.66 -32.84
CA LEU A 173 4.08 17.33 -31.74
C LEU A 173 5.02 17.98 -30.73
N HIS A 174 6.35 17.75 -30.84
CA HIS A 174 7.35 18.20 -29.85
C HIS A 174 6.91 17.92 -28.41
N LEU A 175 6.70 16.61 -28.08
CA LEU A 175 6.25 16.21 -26.75
C LEU A 175 7.26 16.64 -25.68
N ALA A 176 6.78 17.31 -24.65
CA ALA A 176 7.58 17.71 -23.48
C ALA A 176 6.76 17.61 -22.20
N SER A 177 7.44 17.38 -21.10
CA SER A 177 6.81 17.37 -19.79
C SER A 177 6.21 18.74 -19.47
N THR A 178 4.89 18.80 -19.36
CA THR A 178 4.11 20.04 -19.22
C THR A 178 3.10 19.91 -18.10
N GLU A 179 2.85 21.01 -17.41
CA GLU A 179 1.78 21.11 -16.41
C GLU A 179 0.49 21.61 -17.07
N ILE A 180 -0.51 20.77 -17.12
CA ILE A 180 -1.80 21.04 -17.73
C ILE A 180 -2.80 21.37 -16.63
N GLY A 181 -3.26 22.63 -16.54
CA GLY A 181 -4.25 23.06 -15.55
C GLY A 181 -5.64 22.50 -15.85
N VAL A 182 -6.23 21.79 -14.87
CA VAL A 182 -7.53 21.12 -15.04
C VAL A 182 -8.61 21.58 -14.05
N SER A 183 -8.25 22.40 -13.05
CA SER A 183 -9.19 22.91 -12.03
C SER A 183 -9.97 24.12 -12.47
N LYS A 184 -9.41 24.96 -13.34
CA LYS A 184 -10.10 26.15 -13.84
C LYS A 184 -11.03 25.80 -14.99
N PRO A 185 -12.24 26.40 -15.06
CA PRO A 185 -13.25 26.05 -16.06
C PRO A 185 -12.79 26.46 -17.47
N LYS A 186 -12.07 25.58 -18.14
CA LYS A 186 -11.76 25.69 -19.55
C LYS A 186 -12.20 24.40 -20.23
N GLU A 187 -13.39 24.45 -20.78
CA GLU A 187 -14.02 23.43 -21.64
C GLU A 187 -13.76 21.95 -21.20
N ASP A 188 -13.09 21.15 -22.06
CA ASP A 188 -12.91 19.73 -21.82
C ASP A 188 -11.92 19.39 -20.70
N SER A 189 -10.98 20.26 -20.34
CA SER A 189 -10.04 20.03 -19.25
C SER A 189 -10.75 19.75 -17.93
N LYS A 190 -11.81 20.51 -17.65
CA LYS A 190 -12.63 20.30 -16.45
C LYS A 190 -13.39 18.98 -16.49
N ARG A 191 -13.95 18.61 -17.64
CA ARG A 191 -14.69 17.34 -17.80
C ARG A 191 -13.76 16.14 -17.67
N ILE A 192 -12.56 16.23 -18.25
CA ILE A 192 -11.50 15.21 -18.07
C ILE A 192 -11.17 15.06 -16.58
N TRP A 193 -11.01 16.17 -15.87
CA TRP A 193 -10.74 16.12 -14.44
C TRP A 193 -11.87 15.46 -13.64
N GLU A 194 -13.13 15.83 -13.89
CA GLU A 194 -14.29 15.22 -13.23
C GLU A 194 -14.35 13.70 -13.44
N GLN A 195 -14.01 13.23 -14.64
CA GLN A 195 -13.90 11.79 -14.94
C GLN A 195 -12.72 11.14 -14.21
N ILE A 196 -11.54 11.74 -14.24
CA ILE A 196 -10.37 11.22 -13.52
C ILE A 196 -10.68 11.15 -12.01
N GLU A 197 -11.23 12.22 -11.43
CA GLU A 197 -11.59 12.29 -10.00
C GLU A 197 -12.55 11.17 -9.61
N SER A 198 -13.51 10.83 -10.49
CA SER A 198 -14.44 9.71 -10.24
C SER A 198 -13.76 8.34 -10.18
N HIS A 199 -12.60 8.18 -10.82
CA HIS A 199 -11.83 6.94 -10.86
C HIS A 199 -10.70 6.89 -9.81
N LEU A 200 -10.41 7.99 -9.13
CA LEU A 200 -9.41 8.00 -8.06
C LEU A 200 -9.77 6.99 -6.97
N PRO A 201 -8.77 6.38 -6.31
CA PRO A 201 -9.01 5.53 -5.16
C PRO A 201 -9.80 6.24 -4.07
N ILE A 202 -10.65 5.50 -3.37
CA ILE A 202 -11.25 5.99 -2.12
C ILE A 202 -10.13 6.04 -1.08
N PHE A 203 -9.93 7.18 -0.46
CA PHE A 203 -8.95 7.34 0.62
C PHE A 203 -9.66 7.40 1.97
N ALA A 204 -9.25 6.55 2.91
CA ALA A 204 -9.83 6.48 4.25
C ALA A 204 -8.71 6.60 5.29
N LEU A 205 -8.67 7.74 6.00
CA LEU A 205 -7.70 8.03 7.05
C LEU A 205 -8.26 7.64 8.43
N PHE A 206 -7.50 6.83 9.18
CA PHE A 206 -7.79 6.42 10.56
C PHE A 206 -6.71 6.98 11.48
N GLN A 207 -7.08 7.93 12.33
CA GLN A 207 -6.18 8.59 13.28
C GLN A 207 -6.41 8.07 14.71
N SER A 208 -5.34 7.81 15.45
CA SER A 208 -5.41 7.23 16.80
C SER A 208 -5.65 8.25 17.91
N ASP A 209 -5.30 9.52 17.70
CA ASP A 209 -5.21 10.51 18.77
C ASP A 209 -5.63 11.92 18.33
N ARG A 210 -6.93 12.16 18.17
CA ARG A 210 -7.45 13.52 18.31
C ARG A 210 -8.40 13.55 19.50
N ASN A 211 -8.15 14.46 20.44
CA ASN A 211 -9.05 14.78 21.53
C ASN A 211 -10.49 14.87 21.01
N SER A 212 -11.29 13.91 21.36
CA SER A 212 -12.68 13.77 20.95
C SER A 212 -13.49 14.97 21.44
N GLN A 213 -13.74 15.92 20.56
CA GLN A 213 -14.94 16.73 20.65
C GLN A 213 -16.03 16.03 19.86
N ASP A 214 -17.03 15.57 20.55
CA ASP A 214 -18.41 15.14 20.22
C ASP A 214 -18.78 14.52 18.83
N SER A 215 -17.84 14.25 17.93
CA SER A 215 -18.11 13.50 16.71
C SER A 215 -17.00 12.48 16.43
N ASP A 216 -17.07 11.37 17.12
CA ASP A 216 -16.10 10.28 17.17
C ASP A 216 -15.51 9.82 15.85
N SER A 217 -14.25 10.22 15.63
CA SER A 217 -13.50 9.79 14.44
C SER A 217 -13.13 8.31 14.44
N GLU A 218 -12.80 7.71 15.60
CA GLU A 218 -12.30 6.34 15.66
C GLU A 218 -13.33 5.25 15.31
N VAL A 219 -14.60 5.45 15.64
CA VAL A 219 -15.68 4.50 15.30
C VAL A 219 -16.39 4.90 14.02
N GLN A 220 -16.49 6.19 13.76
CA GLN A 220 -17.15 6.70 12.54
C GLN A 220 -16.31 6.53 11.27
N ASN A 221 -14.97 6.52 11.36
CA ASN A 221 -14.13 6.36 10.19
C ASN A 221 -14.30 5.00 9.49
N PRO A 222 -14.33 3.85 10.18
CA PRO A 222 -14.66 2.57 9.54
C PRO A 222 -16.04 2.58 8.89
N MET A 223 -17.04 3.18 9.55
CA MET A 223 -18.40 3.25 9.02
C MET A 223 -18.51 4.21 7.85
N LYS A 224 -17.82 5.35 7.87
CA LYS A 224 -17.72 6.27 6.73
C LYS A 224 -17.03 5.62 5.54
N ALA A 225 -15.97 4.86 5.76
CA ALA A 225 -15.32 4.09 4.70
C ALA A 225 -16.27 3.03 4.11
N ALA A 226 -17.04 2.34 4.95
CA ALA A 226 -18.05 1.39 4.50
C ALA A 226 -19.18 2.07 3.70
N ILE A 227 -19.64 3.24 4.13
CA ILE A 227 -20.63 4.05 3.38
C ILE A 227 -20.05 4.51 2.05
N ALA A 228 -18.82 5.02 2.01
CA ALA A 228 -18.18 5.45 0.78
C ALA A 228 -18.03 4.30 -0.21
N LEU A 229 -17.69 3.10 0.27
CA LEU A 229 -17.64 1.88 -0.54
C LEU A 229 -19.03 1.50 -1.07
N ALA A 230 -20.05 1.49 -0.20
CA ALA A 230 -21.42 1.16 -0.62
C ALA A 230 -21.94 2.15 -1.68
N ILE A 231 -21.66 3.45 -1.52
CA ILE A 231 -22.00 4.47 -2.51
C ILE A 231 -21.25 4.23 -3.81
N SER A 232 -19.98 3.81 -3.76
CA SER A 232 -19.21 3.51 -4.96
C SER A 232 -19.74 2.29 -5.73
N GLU A 233 -20.37 1.35 -5.05
CA GLU A 233 -21.00 0.16 -5.67
C GLU A 233 -22.30 0.51 -6.43
N VAL A 234 -22.96 1.62 -6.08
CA VAL A 234 -24.18 2.13 -6.73
C VAL A 234 -23.96 3.45 -7.47
N GLN A 235 -22.70 3.73 -7.84
CA GLN A 235 -22.33 5.00 -8.48
C GLN A 235 -23.10 5.25 -9.80
N ASP A 236 -23.30 4.20 -10.60
CA ASP A 236 -24.04 4.29 -11.87
C ASP A 236 -25.51 4.65 -11.65
N ASP A 237 -26.14 4.10 -10.60
CA ASP A 237 -27.53 4.44 -10.24
C ASP A 237 -27.64 5.89 -9.76
N ILE A 238 -26.64 6.34 -8.96
CA ILE A 238 -26.57 7.73 -8.52
C ILE A 238 -26.40 8.66 -9.71
N GLN A 239 -25.52 8.33 -10.66
CA GLN A 239 -25.33 9.11 -11.87
C GLN A 239 -26.61 9.18 -12.71
N ASN A 240 -27.29 8.07 -12.90
CA ASN A 240 -28.58 8.02 -13.59
C ASN A 240 -29.66 8.91 -12.91
N ILE A 241 -29.68 8.93 -11.57
CA ILE A 241 -30.59 9.81 -10.82
C ILE A 241 -30.21 11.27 -11.04
N GLN A 242 -28.91 11.61 -10.95
CA GLN A 242 -28.43 12.97 -11.17
C GLN A 242 -28.78 13.48 -12.58
N ASP A 243 -28.57 12.64 -13.59
CA ASP A 243 -28.87 13.01 -14.98
C ASP A 243 -30.38 13.25 -15.21
N LYS A 244 -31.25 12.42 -14.64
CA LYS A 244 -32.70 12.62 -14.68
C LYS A 244 -33.12 13.89 -13.94
N VAL A 245 -32.51 14.19 -12.79
CA VAL A 245 -32.81 15.42 -12.04
C VAL A 245 -32.29 16.64 -12.81
N ARG A 246 -31.12 16.55 -13.43
CA ARG A 246 -30.56 17.60 -14.28
C ARG A 246 -31.49 17.92 -15.44
N GLU A 247 -31.89 16.90 -16.22
CA GLU A 247 -32.79 17.06 -17.38
C GLU A 247 -34.07 17.78 -16.97
N ARG A 248 -34.72 17.35 -15.88
CA ARG A 248 -35.95 17.99 -15.38
C ARG A 248 -35.73 19.42 -14.89
N ALA A 249 -34.62 19.68 -14.20
CA ALA A 249 -34.30 21.01 -13.70
C ALA A 249 -33.95 21.97 -14.84
N GLU A 250 -33.23 21.51 -15.85
CA GLU A 250 -32.92 22.28 -17.05
C GLU A 250 -34.15 22.59 -17.86
N ASP A 251 -35.09 21.66 -18.02
CA ASP A 251 -36.38 21.88 -18.69
C ASP A 251 -37.19 22.98 -17.99
N ILE A 252 -37.26 22.95 -16.66
CA ILE A 252 -37.96 23.98 -15.87
C ILE A 252 -37.23 25.32 -15.99
N ALA A 253 -35.90 25.33 -15.90
CA ALA A 253 -35.09 26.53 -15.99
C ALA A 253 -35.20 27.18 -17.38
N ASN A 254 -35.14 26.36 -18.44
CA ASN A 254 -35.31 26.83 -19.82
C ASN A 254 -36.71 27.36 -20.09
N SER A 255 -37.74 26.70 -19.57
CA SER A 255 -39.13 27.17 -19.66
C SER A 255 -39.32 28.50 -18.93
N THR A 256 -38.71 28.63 -17.75
CA THR A 256 -38.72 29.88 -16.97
C THR A 256 -37.98 31.00 -17.70
N HIS A 257 -36.82 30.68 -18.29
CA HIS A 257 -36.05 31.63 -19.09
C HIS A 257 -36.78 32.09 -20.34
N ALA A 258 -37.49 31.19 -21.04
CA ALA A 258 -38.31 31.54 -22.19
C ALA A 258 -39.48 32.43 -21.78
N ALA A 259 -40.14 32.17 -20.64
CA ALA A 259 -41.16 33.05 -20.10
C ALA A 259 -40.60 34.45 -19.73
N LEU A 260 -39.44 34.51 -19.12
CA LEU A 260 -38.76 35.77 -18.82
C LEU A 260 -38.42 36.54 -20.10
N GLN A 261 -37.98 35.84 -21.14
CA GLN A 261 -37.65 36.45 -22.42
C GLN A 261 -38.86 37.11 -23.08
N SER A 262 -40.10 36.62 -22.83
CA SER A 262 -41.33 37.23 -23.29
C SER A 262 -41.72 38.46 -22.46
N ILE A 263 -41.27 38.59 -21.21
CA ILE A 263 -41.57 39.69 -20.28
C ILE A 263 -40.52 40.79 -20.35
N ASP A 264 -39.23 40.42 -20.23
CA ASP A 264 -38.08 41.32 -20.28
C ASP A 264 -36.90 40.67 -21.03
N PRO A 265 -36.77 40.91 -22.35
CA PRO A 265 -35.71 40.37 -23.17
C PRO A 265 -34.32 40.84 -22.76
N GLN A 266 -34.19 42.05 -22.21
CA GLN A 266 -32.87 42.59 -21.82
C GLN A 266 -32.34 41.93 -20.55
N LEU A 267 -33.21 41.58 -19.64
CA LEU A 267 -32.85 40.86 -18.42
C LEU A 267 -32.55 39.38 -18.75
N ALA A 268 -33.39 38.75 -19.57
CA ALA A 268 -33.22 37.34 -19.96
C ALA A 268 -31.86 37.09 -20.64
N ASN A 269 -31.40 37.97 -21.50
CA ASN A 269 -30.10 37.86 -22.19
C ASN A 269 -28.89 37.93 -21.25
N LYS A 270 -29.08 38.34 -20.01
CA LYS A 270 -28.00 38.40 -18.97
C LYS A 270 -28.02 37.21 -18.03
N LEU A 271 -29.00 36.36 -18.08
CA LEU A 271 -29.20 35.22 -17.18
C LEU A 271 -29.07 33.91 -17.94
N VAL A 272 -28.14 33.06 -17.44
CA VAL A 272 -27.92 31.71 -17.98
C VAL A 272 -28.20 30.71 -16.86
N PRO A 273 -29.18 29.82 -16.99
CA PRO A 273 -29.43 28.77 -16.02
C PRO A 273 -28.22 27.86 -15.88
N GLN A 274 -27.83 27.54 -14.65
CA GLN A 274 -26.74 26.62 -14.36
C GLN A 274 -27.18 25.54 -13.37
N PHE A 275 -26.92 24.29 -13.68
CA PHE A 275 -27.13 23.17 -12.79
C PHE A 275 -25.79 22.72 -12.18
N VAL A 276 -25.77 22.56 -10.85
CA VAL A 276 -24.59 22.06 -10.14
C VAL A 276 -24.93 20.71 -9.51
N SER A 277 -24.32 19.64 -10.01
CA SER A 277 -24.48 18.29 -9.44
C SER A 277 -23.81 18.18 -8.06
N PRO A 278 -24.41 17.45 -7.10
CA PRO A 278 -23.76 17.16 -5.84
C PRO A 278 -22.54 16.24 -6.04
N THR A 279 -21.46 16.51 -5.33
CA THR A 279 -20.25 15.69 -5.33
C THR A 279 -20.46 14.37 -4.57
N THR A 280 -19.62 13.35 -4.81
CA THR A 280 -19.61 12.07 -4.08
C THR A 280 -19.51 12.27 -2.57
N ALA A 281 -18.71 13.24 -2.13
CA ALA A 281 -18.59 13.60 -0.71
C ALA A 281 -19.89 14.07 -0.06
N LYS A 282 -20.74 14.79 -0.81
CA LYS A 282 -22.08 15.19 -0.34
C LYS A 282 -23.00 13.99 -0.17
N TRP A 283 -22.93 13.02 -1.07
CA TRP A 283 -23.69 11.77 -0.95
C TRP A 283 -23.29 10.98 0.28
N THR A 284 -21.99 10.82 0.52
CA THR A 284 -21.47 10.12 1.71
C THR A 284 -21.95 10.78 3.00
N GLY A 285 -22.03 12.09 3.04
CA GLY A 285 -22.50 12.85 4.21
C GLY A 285 -24.01 12.72 4.52
N LEU A 286 -24.83 12.19 3.59
CA LEU A 286 -26.25 11.96 3.81
C LEU A 286 -26.57 10.69 4.61
N PHE A 287 -25.60 9.79 4.72
CA PHE A 287 -25.76 8.49 5.39
C PHE A 287 -24.91 8.41 6.65
N SER A 288 -25.45 7.76 7.67
CA SER A 288 -24.73 7.45 8.91
C SER A 288 -25.09 6.04 9.36
N ILE A 289 -24.07 5.31 9.84
CA ILE A 289 -24.29 4.01 10.48
C ILE A 289 -23.92 4.18 11.94
N GLY A 290 -24.88 3.88 12.84
CA GLY A 290 -24.65 3.83 14.27
C GLY A 290 -24.62 2.38 14.76
N MET A 291 -23.84 2.13 15.81
CA MET A 291 -23.91 0.89 16.58
C MET A 291 -24.42 1.22 17.96
N ASP A 292 -25.58 0.70 18.31
CA ASP A 292 -26.13 0.79 19.67
C ASP A 292 -25.73 -0.43 20.48
N THR A 293 -25.53 -0.23 21.76
CA THR A 293 -25.30 -1.31 22.70
C THR A 293 -26.59 -1.62 23.44
N ASP A 294 -26.74 -2.85 23.93
CA ASP A 294 -27.85 -3.34 24.73
C ASP A 294 -28.11 -2.53 26.02
N GLU A 295 -27.13 -1.72 26.47
CA GLU A 295 -27.24 -0.82 27.61
C GLU A 295 -27.58 0.64 27.24
N GLY A 296 -27.84 0.94 25.97
CA GLY A 296 -28.15 2.30 25.51
C GLY A 296 -27.01 3.31 25.65
N ILE A 297 -25.77 2.85 25.88
CA ILE A 297 -24.60 3.71 25.97
C ILE A 297 -24.00 3.82 24.55
N PRO A 298 -23.98 5.02 23.94
CA PRO A 298 -23.38 5.22 22.63
C PRO A 298 -21.92 4.76 22.62
N LEU A 299 -21.49 4.16 21.51
CA LEU A 299 -20.14 3.63 21.33
C LEU A 299 -19.04 4.66 21.58
N ASN A 300 -19.33 5.90 21.30
CA ASN A 300 -18.46 7.05 21.52
C ASN A 300 -18.17 7.34 23.01
N LYS A 301 -19.01 6.88 23.90
CA LYS A 301 -18.82 7.00 25.35
C LYS A 301 -18.19 5.77 25.99
N ARG A 302 -17.88 4.74 25.19
CA ARG A 302 -17.15 3.55 25.63
C ARG A 302 -15.64 3.79 25.65
N GLY A 303 -14.92 3.00 26.46
CA GLY A 303 -13.47 3.09 26.57
C GLY A 303 -12.74 2.83 25.24
N SER A 304 -11.55 3.39 25.08
CA SER A 304 -10.71 3.27 23.88
C SER A 304 -10.48 1.82 23.43
N GLY A 305 -10.42 0.86 24.37
CA GLY A 305 -10.25 -0.56 24.04
C GLY A 305 -11.38 -1.16 23.20
N ILE A 306 -12.65 -0.79 23.48
CA ILE A 306 -13.81 -1.29 22.71
C ILE A 306 -13.82 -0.68 21.32
N ARG A 307 -13.58 0.62 21.20
CA ARG A 307 -13.51 1.33 19.92
C ARG A 307 -12.46 0.72 19.01
N ARG A 308 -11.29 0.40 19.56
CA ARG A 308 -10.19 -0.22 18.80
C ARG A 308 -10.46 -1.68 18.44
N MET A 309 -11.21 -2.42 19.27
CA MET A 309 -11.63 -3.77 18.92
C MET A 309 -12.59 -3.77 17.73
N ILE A 310 -13.45 -2.75 17.62
CA ILE A 310 -14.30 -2.55 16.43
C ILE A 310 -13.46 -2.25 15.19
N LEU A 311 -12.43 -1.43 15.32
CA LEU A 311 -11.50 -1.16 14.21
C LEU A 311 -10.82 -2.45 13.70
N VAL A 312 -10.28 -3.27 14.63
CA VAL A 312 -9.68 -4.57 14.28
C VAL A 312 -10.69 -5.49 13.59
N SER A 313 -11.92 -5.55 14.14
CA SER A 313 -13.00 -6.37 13.58
C SER A 313 -13.42 -5.89 12.20
N PHE A 314 -13.47 -4.57 11.97
CA PHE A 314 -13.75 -3.98 10.67
C PHE A 314 -12.69 -4.40 9.63
N PHE A 315 -11.39 -4.26 9.93
CA PHE A 315 -10.34 -4.62 8.98
C PHE A 315 -10.30 -6.12 8.71
N LYS A 316 -10.55 -6.95 9.72
CA LYS A 316 -10.67 -8.40 9.52
C LYS A 316 -11.83 -8.75 8.59
N ALA A 317 -13.02 -8.20 8.84
CA ALA A 317 -14.19 -8.41 8.01
C ALA A 317 -14.00 -7.89 6.58
N GLU A 318 -13.37 -6.72 6.43
CA GLU A 318 -13.08 -6.13 5.13
C GLU A 318 -12.05 -6.94 4.34
N ALA A 319 -11.02 -7.48 5.00
CA ALA A 319 -10.07 -8.40 4.37
C ALA A 319 -10.78 -9.65 3.82
N GLU A 320 -11.64 -10.28 4.64
CA GLU A 320 -12.43 -11.45 4.23
C GLU A 320 -13.40 -11.12 3.09
N ARG A 321 -14.03 -9.94 3.13
CA ARG A 321 -14.96 -9.47 2.09
C ARG A 321 -14.26 -9.24 0.76
N ARG A 322 -13.06 -8.62 0.75
CA ARG A 322 -12.31 -8.31 -0.47
C ARG A 322 -11.73 -9.55 -1.12
N LEU A 323 -11.32 -10.55 -0.35
CA LEU A 323 -10.87 -11.83 -0.89
C LEU A 323 -11.95 -12.57 -1.70
N LYS A 324 -13.24 -12.30 -1.41
CA LYS A 324 -14.39 -12.94 -2.07
C LYS A 324 -14.94 -12.17 -3.27
N ALA A 325 -14.55 -10.91 -3.46
CA ALA A 325 -15.13 -10.02 -4.46
C ALA A 325 -14.14 -9.72 -5.59
N SER A 326 -14.56 -9.93 -6.84
CA SER A 326 -13.70 -9.82 -8.03
C SER A 326 -13.64 -8.44 -8.69
N ASN A 327 -14.56 -7.50 -8.39
CA ASN A 327 -14.60 -6.17 -9.04
C ASN A 327 -15.02 -5.08 -8.03
N LYS A 328 -14.04 -4.42 -7.41
CA LYS A 328 -14.30 -3.29 -6.50
C LYS A 328 -13.43 -2.09 -6.86
N ARG A 329 -13.99 -0.89 -6.68
CA ARG A 329 -13.23 0.36 -6.74
C ARG A 329 -12.02 0.31 -5.83
N SER A 330 -10.89 0.85 -6.29
CA SER A 330 -9.66 0.92 -5.51
C SER A 330 -9.86 1.72 -4.23
N ILE A 331 -9.27 1.25 -3.14
CA ILE A 331 -9.28 1.95 -1.84
C ILE A 331 -7.89 1.97 -1.24
N ILE A 332 -7.57 3.06 -0.58
CA ILE A 332 -6.35 3.24 0.22
C ILE A 332 -6.77 3.41 1.68
N TYR A 333 -6.39 2.48 2.53
CA TYR A 333 -6.54 2.60 3.97
C TYR A 333 -5.27 3.19 4.57
N ALA A 334 -5.38 4.37 5.17
CA ALA A 334 -4.29 5.04 5.86
C ALA A 334 -4.53 5.00 7.37
N LEU A 335 -3.58 4.44 8.13
CA LEU A 335 -3.72 4.23 9.57
C LEU A 335 -2.57 4.87 10.33
N GLU A 336 -2.90 5.70 11.30
CA GLU A 336 -1.95 6.32 12.20
C GLU A 336 -1.81 5.50 13.48
N GLU A 337 -0.60 4.96 13.71
CA GLU A 337 -0.21 4.22 14.91
C GLU A 337 -1.28 3.21 15.40
N PRO A 338 -1.66 2.25 14.54
CA PRO A 338 -2.78 1.34 14.83
C PRO A 338 -2.55 0.46 16.05
N GLU A 339 -1.29 0.34 16.49
CA GLU A 339 -0.90 -0.43 17.68
C GLU A 339 -1.18 0.28 19.00
N THR A 340 -1.36 1.59 19.00
CA THR A 340 -1.46 2.39 20.24
C THR A 340 -2.59 1.90 21.14
N ALA A 341 -2.28 1.63 22.43
CA ALA A 341 -3.16 1.08 23.46
C ALA A 341 -3.93 -0.20 23.07
N GLN A 342 -3.36 -1.04 22.20
CA GLN A 342 -3.89 -2.37 21.87
C GLN A 342 -3.12 -3.47 22.60
N HIS A 343 -3.86 -4.54 22.98
CA HIS A 343 -3.23 -5.75 23.49
C HIS A 343 -2.42 -6.44 22.38
N PRO A 344 -1.22 -7.02 22.64
CA PRO A 344 -0.36 -7.65 21.61
C PRO A 344 -1.07 -8.69 20.74
N SER A 345 -2.04 -9.44 21.30
CA SER A 345 -2.84 -10.40 20.50
C SER A 345 -3.68 -9.72 19.41
N ASN A 346 -4.23 -8.54 19.72
CA ASN A 346 -5.05 -7.78 18.76
C ASN A 346 -4.17 -7.10 17.69
N GLN A 347 -2.95 -6.67 18.06
CA GLN A 347 -1.97 -6.13 17.10
C GLN A 347 -1.64 -7.17 16.01
N ARG A 348 -1.45 -8.44 16.39
CA ARG A 348 -1.18 -9.51 15.41
C ARG A 348 -2.34 -9.74 14.46
N ILE A 349 -3.59 -9.79 14.98
CA ILE A 349 -4.79 -9.91 14.13
C ILE A 349 -4.89 -8.74 13.15
N LEU A 350 -4.56 -7.54 13.61
CA LEU A 350 -4.59 -6.33 12.78
C LEU A 350 -3.53 -6.39 11.66
N ILE A 351 -2.30 -6.77 11.99
CA ILE A 351 -1.21 -6.94 11.02
C ILE A 351 -1.57 -7.99 9.96
N ASP A 352 -2.09 -9.14 10.37
CA ASP A 352 -2.51 -10.20 9.45
C ASP A 352 -3.63 -9.72 8.52
N SER A 353 -4.57 -8.92 9.05
CA SER A 353 -5.63 -8.29 8.25
C SER A 353 -5.07 -7.29 7.24
N PHE A 354 -4.08 -6.48 7.61
CA PHE A 354 -3.44 -5.53 6.69
C PHE A 354 -2.67 -6.24 5.57
N LYS A 355 -1.93 -7.30 5.90
CA LYS A 355 -1.26 -8.13 4.89
C LYS A 355 -2.27 -8.78 3.93
N ALA A 356 -3.37 -9.30 4.47
CA ALA A 356 -4.42 -9.89 3.65
C ALA A 356 -5.11 -8.86 2.73
N LEU A 357 -5.36 -7.64 3.22
CA LEU A 357 -5.90 -6.54 2.42
C LEU A 357 -4.92 -6.11 1.31
N ALA A 358 -3.65 -5.94 1.64
CA ALA A 358 -2.62 -5.54 0.67
C ALA A 358 -2.36 -6.61 -0.41
N ASN A 359 -2.58 -7.89 -0.10
CA ASN A 359 -2.52 -8.97 -1.07
C ASN A 359 -3.79 -9.09 -1.92
N GLY A 360 -4.86 -8.38 -1.55
CA GLY A 360 -6.10 -8.32 -2.31
C GLY A 360 -6.01 -7.39 -3.51
N SER A 361 -6.85 -7.62 -4.53
CA SER A 361 -6.95 -6.70 -5.67
C SER A 361 -7.59 -5.36 -5.25
N ASN A 362 -7.10 -4.27 -5.83
CA ASN A 362 -7.66 -2.93 -5.66
C ASN A 362 -7.67 -2.39 -4.20
N CYS A 363 -6.70 -2.78 -3.39
CA CYS A 363 -6.57 -2.30 -2.02
C CYS A 363 -5.11 -1.98 -1.70
N GLN A 364 -4.86 -0.80 -1.15
CA GLN A 364 -3.55 -0.42 -0.63
C GLN A 364 -3.70 -0.07 0.86
N VAL A 365 -2.69 -0.41 1.64
CA VAL A 365 -2.63 -0.11 3.08
C VAL A 365 -1.38 0.72 3.35
N ILE A 366 -1.58 1.88 3.93
CA ILE A 366 -0.51 2.78 4.35
C ILE A 366 -0.62 2.98 5.86
N LEU A 367 0.45 2.73 6.60
CA LEU A 367 0.41 2.90 8.04
C LEU A 367 1.65 3.60 8.59
N THR A 368 1.50 4.23 9.73
CA THR A 368 2.60 4.78 10.50
C THR A 368 2.78 3.99 11.78
N THR A 369 4.00 3.82 12.23
CA THR A 369 4.30 3.18 13.52
C THR A 369 5.58 3.74 14.13
N HIS A 370 5.63 3.74 15.44
CA HIS A 370 6.86 3.91 16.21
C HIS A 370 7.23 2.61 16.96
N SER A 371 6.44 1.55 16.80
CA SER A 371 6.63 0.26 17.46
C SER A 371 7.62 -0.63 16.70
N PRO A 372 8.75 -1.00 17.33
CA PRO A 372 9.70 -1.95 16.73
C PRO A 372 9.07 -3.32 16.49
N GLY A 373 8.21 -3.77 17.41
CA GLY A 373 7.54 -5.05 17.30
C GLY A 373 6.63 -5.13 16.09
N LEU A 374 5.84 -4.08 15.86
CA LEU A 374 4.97 -4.01 14.69
C LEU A 374 5.78 -3.91 13.40
N ALA A 375 6.83 -3.10 13.38
CA ALA A 375 7.72 -2.97 12.23
C ALA A 375 8.40 -4.31 11.88
N GLY A 376 8.80 -5.10 12.88
CA GLY A 376 9.42 -6.42 12.72
C GLY A 376 8.50 -7.50 12.16
N ASP A 377 7.19 -7.35 12.33
CA ASP A 377 6.18 -8.27 11.82
C ASP A 377 5.75 -7.96 10.37
N LEU A 378 6.21 -6.84 9.79
CA LEU A 378 5.83 -6.39 8.44
C LEU A 378 6.91 -6.73 7.40
N PRO A 379 6.53 -6.89 6.11
CA PRO A 379 7.49 -7.12 5.04
C PRO A 379 8.50 -5.97 4.92
N THR A 380 9.78 -6.29 4.77
CA THR A 380 10.89 -5.30 4.70
C THR A 380 10.70 -4.29 3.59
N GLU A 381 10.23 -4.74 2.42
CA GLU A 381 9.96 -3.93 1.25
C GLU A 381 8.84 -2.90 1.48
N SER A 382 7.98 -3.13 2.48
CA SER A 382 6.93 -2.18 2.85
C SER A 382 7.44 -1.00 3.68
N ILE A 383 8.64 -1.09 4.26
CA ILE A 383 9.13 -0.12 5.23
C ILE A 383 9.68 1.12 4.54
N ARG A 384 9.29 2.27 5.09
CA ARG A 384 9.80 3.61 4.78
C ARG A 384 10.26 4.24 6.08
N PHE A 385 11.56 4.41 6.23
CA PHE A 385 12.15 4.96 7.44
C PHE A 385 12.18 6.48 7.38
N VAL A 386 11.48 7.11 8.31
CA VAL A 386 11.42 8.57 8.43
C VAL A 386 12.42 9.01 9.48
N HIS A 387 13.42 9.79 9.08
CA HIS A 387 14.45 10.30 9.97
C HIS A 387 14.87 11.72 9.58
N ARG A 388 15.77 12.33 10.34
CA ARG A 388 16.41 13.60 9.95
C ARG A 388 17.79 13.33 9.41
N ASN A 389 18.12 13.96 8.28
CA ASN A 389 19.48 13.94 7.74
C ASN A 389 20.43 14.82 8.60
N ASP A 390 21.72 14.85 8.25
CA ASP A 390 22.74 15.60 8.96
C ASP A 390 22.45 17.12 9.03
N GLN A 391 21.61 17.63 8.12
CA GLN A 391 21.17 19.02 8.08
C GLN A 391 19.91 19.27 8.92
N GLY A 392 19.35 18.22 9.56
CA GLY A 392 18.14 18.29 10.37
C GLY A 392 16.84 18.24 9.58
N ASN A 393 16.88 18.07 8.25
CA ASN A 393 15.69 17.97 7.40
C ASN A 393 15.10 16.56 7.45
N PRO A 394 13.77 16.41 7.48
CA PRO A 394 13.13 15.12 7.38
C PRO A 394 13.42 14.47 6.03
N THR A 395 13.83 13.21 6.06
CA THR A 395 14.06 12.36 4.89
C THR A 395 13.36 11.02 5.07
N ILE A 396 13.11 10.33 3.96
CA ILE A 396 12.44 9.03 3.96
C ILE A 396 13.24 8.07 3.11
N ASP A 397 13.81 7.06 3.75
CA ASP A 397 14.59 6.02 3.11
C ASP A 397 13.80 4.73 2.99
N SER A 398 14.08 3.96 1.94
CA SER A 398 13.47 2.67 1.69
C SER A 398 14.54 1.65 1.30
N GLY A 399 14.36 0.40 1.73
CA GLY A 399 15.29 -0.68 1.42
C GLY A 399 15.91 -1.30 2.66
N VAL A 400 16.90 -2.15 2.44
CA VAL A 400 17.44 -3.04 3.46
C VAL A 400 18.35 -2.35 4.45
N ASP A 401 19.09 -1.33 4.00
CA ASP A 401 20.01 -0.54 4.83
C ASP A 401 19.30 0.17 6.00
N VAL A 402 18.00 0.34 5.85
CA VAL A 402 17.13 1.00 6.83
C VAL A 402 16.90 0.19 8.10
N TYR A 403 17.03 -1.15 8.05
CA TYR A 403 16.65 -1.99 9.20
C TYR A 403 17.57 -1.81 10.42
N ALA A 404 18.88 -1.70 10.19
CA ALA A 404 19.83 -1.45 11.26
C ALA A 404 19.58 -0.09 11.92
N GLU A 405 19.27 0.91 11.11
CA GLU A 405 18.95 2.26 11.57
C GLU A 405 17.62 2.29 12.33
N VAL A 406 16.60 1.60 11.82
CA VAL A 406 15.31 1.41 12.50
C VAL A 406 15.50 0.75 13.86
N ALA A 407 16.26 -0.34 13.93
CA ALA A 407 16.54 -1.03 15.17
C ALA A 407 17.27 -0.11 16.17
N ARG A 408 18.28 0.65 15.71
CA ARG A 408 19.02 1.62 16.53
C ARG A 408 18.15 2.77 17.02
N VAL A 409 17.32 3.34 16.14
CA VAL A 409 16.53 4.55 16.44
C VAL A 409 15.33 4.24 17.31
N LEU A 410 14.71 3.07 17.12
CA LEU A 410 13.57 2.62 17.93
C LEU A 410 13.98 2.00 19.27
N GLY A 411 15.28 1.87 19.52
CA GLY A 411 15.79 1.37 20.79
C GLY A 411 15.44 -0.10 21.03
N VAL A 412 15.54 -0.95 19.99
CA VAL A 412 15.41 -2.40 20.15
C VAL A 412 16.61 -2.89 20.94
N THR A 413 16.55 -2.68 22.25
CA THR A 413 17.42 -3.43 23.16
C THR A 413 16.81 -4.82 23.28
N PRO A 414 17.58 -5.89 23.02
CA PRO A 414 17.10 -7.25 23.27
C PRO A 414 16.57 -7.34 24.70
N ASP A 415 15.49 -8.08 24.89
CA ASP A 415 15.07 -8.49 26.22
C ASP A 415 16.32 -8.93 27.01
N SER A 416 16.50 -8.41 28.22
CA SER A 416 17.67 -8.70 29.06
C SER A 416 17.87 -10.21 29.30
N ARG A 417 16.84 -11.01 29.09
CA ARG A 417 16.86 -12.47 29.15
C ARG A 417 17.50 -13.14 27.93
N VAL A 418 17.55 -12.47 26.77
CA VAL A 418 18.11 -13.04 25.55
C VAL A 418 19.59 -13.34 25.75
N LYS A 419 19.95 -14.59 25.57
CA LYS A 419 21.32 -15.11 25.64
C LYS A 419 21.93 -15.35 24.27
N VAL A 420 21.10 -15.77 23.31
CA VAL A 420 21.51 -16.17 21.95
C VAL A 420 20.57 -15.57 20.93
N ILE A 421 21.11 -15.13 19.80
CA ILE A 421 20.36 -14.65 18.65
C ILE A 421 20.42 -15.73 17.55
N LEU A 422 19.28 -16.30 17.19
CA LEU A 422 19.15 -17.24 16.08
C LEU A 422 18.81 -16.49 14.80
N CYS A 423 19.73 -16.51 13.85
CA CYS A 423 19.66 -15.86 12.56
C CYS A 423 19.26 -16.86 11.48
N LEU A 424 18.12 -16.65 10.83
CA LEU A 424 17.57 -17.51 9.79
C LEU A 424 17.36 -16.71 8.50
N GLU A 425 17.25 -17.38 7.37
CA GLU A 425 17.11 -16.73 6.07
C GLU A 425 15.78 -15.98 5.96
N GLY A 426 14.65 -16.66 6.23
CA GLY A 426 13.33 -16.11 6.01
C GLY A 426 12.26 -16.52 7.03
N PRO A 427 11.03 -15.97 6.90
CA PRO A 427 9.91 -16.29 7.80
C PRO A 427 9.48 -17.76 7.77
N THR A 428 9.63 -18.44 6.63
CA THR A 428 9.32 -19.88 6.48
C THR A 428 10.24 -20.73 7.34
N ASP A 429 11.52 -20.36 7.39
CA ASP A 429 12.54 -21.07 8.18
C ASP A 429 12.27 -20.89 9.67
N VAL A 430 11.79 -19.71 10.07
CA VAL A 430 11.38 -19.47 11.47
C VAL A 430 10.26 -20.42 11.87
N VAL A 431 9.26 -20.62 11.02
CA VAL A 431 8.16 -21.57 11.30
C VAL A 431 8.71 -23.01 11.39
N ALA A 432 9.54 -23.40 10.43
CA ALA A 432 10.17 -24.71 10.41
C ALA A 432 10.96 -24.98 11.69
N MET A 433 11.89 -24.07 12.03
CA MET A 433 12.75 -24.20 13.21
C MET A 433 11.95 -24.25 14.51
N LYS A 434 10.90 -23.43 14.64
CA LYS A 434 10.01 -23.46 15.80
C LYS A 434 9.30 -24.80 15.95
N CYS A 435 8.76 -25.36 14.85
CA CYS A 435 8.05 -26.64 14.87
C CYS A 435 9.03 -27.80 15.17
N LEU A 436 10.22 -27.78 14.55
CA LEU A 436 11.23 -28.80 14.78
C LEU A 436 11.75 -28.78 16.21
N SER A 437 12.04 -27.59 16.78
CA SER A 437 12.47 -27.49 18.17
C SER A 437 11.39 -27.95 19.16
N LYS A 438 10.11 -27.65 18.87
CA LYS A 438 8.98 -28.14 19.65
C LYS A 438 8.91 -29.67 19.64
N ALA A 439 9.01 -30.29 18.44
CA ALA A 439 8.96 -31.73 18.28
C ALA A 439 10.10 -32.45 19.02
N LEU A 440 11.30 -31.85 19.02
CA LEU A 440 12.45 -32.36 19.77
C LEU A 440 12.27 -32.20 21.26
N HIS A 441 11.82 -31.01 21.73
CA HIS A 441 11.58 -30.74 23.14
C HIS A 441 10.49 -31.64 23.77
N GLU A 442 9.43 -31.93 23.02
CA GLU A 442 8.38 -32.86 23.46
C GLU A 442 8.90 -34.28 23.65
N HIS A 443 9.96 -34.69 22.91
CA HIS A 443 10.61 -35.97 23.05
C HIS A 443 11.70 -35.95 24.15
N ASP A 444 12.53 -34.90 24.14
CA ASP A 444 13.62 -34.69 25.10
C ASP A 444 13.54 -33.27 25.67
N PRO A 445 12.97 -33.07 26.88
CA PRO A 445 12.83 -31.73 27.49
C PRO A 445 14.13 -31.02 27.79
N THR A 446 15.30 -31.70 27.70
CA THR A 446 16.61 -31.05 27.84
C THR A 446 17.00 -30.22 26.61
N ILE A 447 16.34 -30.41 25.46
CA ILE A 447 16.52 -29.62 24.26
C ILE A 447 15.62 -28.40 24.33
N ILE A 448 16.18 -27.23 24.03
CA ILE A 448 15.46 -25.96 24.09
C ILE A 448 14.29 -25.93 23.08
N ASN A 449 13.14 -25.41 23.54
CA ASN A 449 12.03 -25.04 22.68
C ASN A 449 12.11 -23.53 22.36
N ILE A 450 12.64 -23.17 21.20
CA ILE A 450 12.82 -21.77 20.78
C ILE A 450 11.49 -21.02 20.59
N PHE A 451 10.36 -21.72 20.60
CA PHE A 451 9.03 -21.10 20.52
C PHE A 451 8.63 -20.44 21.84
N THR A 452 9.03 -21.02 22.96
CA THR A 452 8.60 -20.60 24.29
C THR A 452 9.71 -20.07 25.18
N ASP A 453 10.98 -20.35 24.84
CA ASP A 453 12.12 -19.93 25.66
C ASP A 453 12.53 -18.48 25.36
N PRO A 454 12.39 -17.55 26.33
CA PRO A 454 12.72 -16.14 26.13
C PRO A 454 14.21 -15.86 26.00
N ARG A 455 15.08 -16.85 26.21
CA ARG A 455 16.54 -16.70 26.14
C ARG A 455 17.06 -16.77 24.71
N VAL A 456 16.23 -17.15 23.72
CA VAL A 456 16.56 -17.14 22.29
C VAL A 456 15.73 -16.11 21.56
N ALA A 457 16.36 -15.12 20.96
CA ALA A 457 15.73 -14.23 19.99
C ALA A 457 15.92 -14.79 18.58
N VAL A 458 14.89 -14.79 17.76
CA VAL A 458 14.96 -15.25 16.37
C VAL A 458 14.84 -14.06 15.43
N ILE A 459 15.81 -13.92 14.52
CA ILE A 459 15.88 -12.84 13.54
C ILE A 459 15.93 -13.43 12.13
N THR A 460 15.19 -12.83 11.21
CA THR A 460 15.27 -13.15 9.77
C THR A 460 16.23 -12.18 9.09
N MET A 461 17.20 -12.71 8.34
CA MET A 461 18.25 -11.92 7.70
C MET A 461 17.86 -11.43 6.29
N GLY A 462 16.80 -12.04 5.67
CA GLY A 462 16.40 -11.80 4.30
C GLY A 462 17.43 -12.34 3.29
N GLY A 463 17.07 -13.28 2.42
CA GLY A 463 18.02 -14.00 1.57
C GLY A 463 18.94 -13.11 0.73
N SER A 464 18.42 -12.02 0.15
CA SER A 464 19.22 -11.07 -0.65
C SER A 464 20.16 -10.18 0.16
N THR A 465 19.97 -10.07 1.45
CA THR A 465 20.67 -9.12 2.35
C THR A 465 21.50 -9.78 3.42
N LEU A 466 21.34 -11.08 3.55
CA LEU A 466 22.03 -11.90 4.54
C LEU A 466 23.54 -11.68 4.52
N GLN A 467 24.18 -11.72 3.35
CA GLN A 467 25.61 -11.52 3.21
C GLN A 467 26.07 -10.17 3.78
N TYR A 468 25.28 -9.12 3.55
CA TYR A 468 25.56 -7.77 4.05
C TYR A 468 25.43 -7.69 5.58
N TRP A 469 24.38 -8.28 6.15
CA TRP A 469 24.21 -8.36 7.61
C TRP A 469 25.39 -9.04 8.31
N VAL A 470 25.88 -10.11 7.70
CA VAL A 470 27.00 -10.88 8.27
C VAL A 470 28.33 -10.16 8.10
N SER A 471 28.62 -9.58 6.90
CA SER A 471 29.89 -8.89 6.63
C SER A 471 30.06 -7.63 7.48
N GLU A 472 28.99 -6.85 7.66
CA GLU A 472 29.02 -5.63 8.47
C GLU A 472 28.83 -5.90 9.98
N ASN A 473 28.53 -7.14 10.35
CA ASN A 473 28.35 -7.57 11.75
C ASN A 473 27.39 -6.66 12.53
N PHE A 474 26.22 -6.37 11.93
CA PHE A 474 25.25 -5.39 12.47
C PHE A 474 24.74 -5.72 13.87
N LEU A 475 24.67 -6.99 14.25
CA LEU A 475 24.17 -7.41 15.55
C LEU A 475 25.23 -7.34 16.65
N LYS A 476 26.49 -7.02 16.31
CA LYS A 476 27.60 -6.90 17.27
C LYS A 476 27.29 -5.99 18.47
N GLY A 477 26.56 -4.89 18.19
CA GLY A 477 26.16 -3.94 19.24
C GLY A 477 25.23 -4.51 20.31
N LEU A 478 24.63 -5.68 20.07
CA LEU A 478 23.77 -6.38 21.02
C LEU A 478 24.55 -7.20 22.04
N GLY A 479 25.85 -7.45 21.79
CA GLY A 479 26.74 -8.16 22.71
C GLY A 479 26.29 -9.59 23.03
N ARG A 480 25.62 -10.27 22.11
CA ARG A 480 25.12 -11.63 22.24
C ARG A 480 25.70 -12.51 21.13
N PRO A 481 26.05 -13.77 21.41
CA PRO A 481 26.48 -14.70 20.38
C PRO A 481 25.31 -14.98 19.40
N GLU A 482 25.68 -15.09 18.13
CA GLU A 482 24.79 -15.35 17.03
C GLU A 482 24.85 -16.81 16.59
N VAL A 483 23.73 -17.41 16.27
CA VAL A 483 23.65 -18.72 15.62
C VAL A 483 23.05 -18.53 14.24
N HIS A 484 23.79 -18.91 13.20
CA HIS A 484 23.38 -18.78 11.81
C HIS A 484 23.13 -20.15 11.19
N ILE A 485 21.91 -20.42 10.75
CA ILE A 485 21.54 -21.67 10.07
C ILE A 485 20.86 -21.30 8.76
N TYR A 486 21.46 -21.71 7.65
CA TYR A 486 21.02 -21.34 6.31
C TYR A 486 20.92 -22.54 5.38
N ASP A 487 20.15 -22.39 4.32
CA ASP A 487 20.02 -23.38 3.26
C ASP A 487 21.35 -23.54 2.49
N SER A 488 21.61 -24.70 1.91
CA SER A 488 22.80 -24.95 1.11
C SER A 488 22.60 -24.71 -0.40
N ASP A 489 21.43 -24.20 -0.78
CA ASP A 489 21.06 -23.92 -2.17
C ASP A 489 21.83 -22.71 -2.76
N VAL A 490 22.29 -21.79 -1.92
CA VAL A 490 23.04 -20.59 -2.31
C VAL A 490 24.51 -20.71 -1.93
N LYS A 491 25.39 -20.93 -2.92
CA LYS A 491 26.85 -21.12 -2.70
C LYS A 491 27.52 -20.00 -1.90
N LYS A 492 27.04 -18.76 -2.01
CA LYS A 492 27.62 -17.60 -1.30
C LYS A 492 27.39 -17.63 0.21
N TYR A 493 26.45 -18.43 0.70
CA TYR A 493 26.20 -18.52 2.13
C TYR A 493 27.35 -19.20 2.89
N GLN A 494 28.14 -20.03 2.21
CA GLN A 494 29.32 -20.60 2.82
C GLN A 494 30.32 -19.53 3.31
N GLU A 495 30.56 -18.50 2.48
CA GLU A 495 31.44 -17.37 2.88
C GLU A 495 30.90 -16.64 4.12
N SER A 496 29.57 -16.47 4.20
CA SER A 496 28.92 -15.86 5.37
C SER A 496 29.08 -16.71 6.63
N ILE A 497 28.91 -18.02 6.50
CA ILE A 497 29.09 -18.97 7.60
C ILE A 497 30.55 -18.97 8.09
N ASP A 498 31.52 -18.96 7.18
CA ASP A 498 32.94 -18.91 7.51
C ASP A 498 33.26 -17.61 8.27
N LEU A 499 32.76 -16.46 7.82
CA LEU A 499 32.89 -15.17 8.51
C LEU A 499 32.32 -15.20 9.94
N VAL A 500 31.16 -15.82 10.15
CA VAL A 500 30.56 -15.95 11.50
C VAL A 500 31.43 -16.81 12.39
N ASN A 501 31.91 -17.96 11.90
CA ASN A 501 32.70 -18.89 12.67
C ASN A 501 34.08 -18.34 13.02
N ASP A 502 34.62 -17.44 12.19
CA ASP A 502 35.93 -16.81 12.40
C ASP A 502 35.91 -15.63 13.40
N ARG A 503 34.72 -15.18 13.83
CA ARG A 503 34.58 -14.02 14.75
C ARG A 503 35.17 -14.24 16.13
N GLY A 504 35.19 -15.46 16.63
CA GLY A 504 35.74 -15.80 17.95
C GLY A 504 34.98 -15.24 19.16
N ASP A 505 33.77 -14.72 18.95
CA ASP A 505 32.89 -14.11 19.97
C ASP A 505 31.86 -15.09 20.57
N GLY A 506 31.98 -16.37 20.25
CA GLY A 506 31.03 -17.42 20.64
C GLY A 506 29.92 -17.67 19.66
N SER A 507 29.82 -16.85 18.59
CA SER A 507 28.90 -17.08 17.49
C SER A 507 29.26 -18.35 16.72
N TRP A 508 28.25 -18.95 16.09
CA TRP A 508 28.39 -20.16 15.30
C TRP A 508 27.43 -20.17 14.11
N GLY A 509 27.93 -20.68 12.99
CA GLY A 509 27.14 -20.85 11.80
C GLY A 509 27.29 -22.21 11.12
N THR A 510 26.25 -22.65 10.43
CA THR A 510 26.26 -23.87 9.61
C THR A 510 25.30 -23.74 8.44
N LEU A 511 25.57 -24.46 7.35
CA LEU A 511 24.59 -24.73 6.29
C LEU A 511 23.91 -26.05 6.59
N CYS A 512 22.67 -26.19 6.10
CA CYS A 512 21.96 -27.47 6.08
C CYS A 512 22.76 -28.51 5.26
N GLU A 513 22.91 -29.74 5.75
CA GLU A 513 23.45 -30.84 4.93
C GLU A 513 22.58 -31.14 3.72
N LYS A 514 21.27 -30.89 3.83
CA LYS A 514 20.32 -31.00 2.75
C LYS A 514 20.21 -29.68 2.00
N HIS A 515 19.58 -29.71 0.82
CA HIS A 515 19.49 -28.55 -0.08
C HIS A 515 18.84 -27.31 0.57
N GLU A 516 17.72 -27.52 1.26
CA GLU A 516 16.94 -26.48 1.93
C GLU A 516 16.17 -27.07 3.12
N ILE A 517 15.65 -26.21 4.00
CA ILE A 517 14.98 -26.63 5.24
C ILE A 517 13.75 -27.51 4.96
N GLU A 518 13.04 -27.32 3.84
CA GLU A 518 11.91 -28.12 3.43
C GLU A 518 12.27 -29.58 3.16
N CYS A 519 13.56 -29.88 2.93
CA CYS A 519 14.04 -31.26 2.76
C CYS A 519 13.96 -32.11 4.05
N TYR A 520 13.79 -31.48 5.22
CA TYR A 520 13.57 -32.18 6.50
C TYR A 520 12.11 -32.53 6.76
N LEU A 521 11.17 -32.10 5.91
CA LEU A 521 9.75 -32.49 6.00
C LEU A 521 9.55 -33.98 5.72
N HIS A 522 8.68 -34.61 6.48
CA HIS A 522 8.22 -35.95 6.19
C HIS A 522 7.07 -35.93 5.16
N SER A 523 7.02 -36.91 4.26
CA SER A 523 5.98 -37.03 3.23
C SER A 523 4.57 -37.00 3.83
N ASP A 524 4.36 -37.70 4.95
CA ASP A 524 3.07 -37.71 5.63
C ASP A 524 2.71 -36.36 6.24
N ALA A 525 3.68 -35.58 6.72
CA ALA A 525 3.41 -34.25 7.22
C ALA A 525 2.91 -33.30 6.11
N ILE A 526 3.46 -33.43 4.91
CA ILE A 526 2.99 -32.69 3.74
C ILE A 526 1.58 -33.14 3.35
N HIS A 527 1.34 -34.44 3.35
CA HIS A 527 0.03 -34.98 3.03
C HIS A 527 -1.03 -34.54 4.07
N ASP A 528 -0.74 -34.65 5.36
CA ASP A 528 -1.66 -34.25 6.43
C ASP A 528 -2.04 -32.76 6.36
N SER A 529 -1.08 -31.91 5.93
CA SER A 529 -1.29 -30.47 5.82
C SER A 529 -2.01 -30.05 4.54
N SER A 530 -1.73 -30.69 3.41
CA SER A 530 -2.12 -30.19 2.08
C SER A 530 -2.95 -31.18 1.25
N GLY A 531 -3.04 -32.45 1.67
CA GLY A 531 -3.62 -33.51 0.89
C GLY A 531 -2.75 -34.02 -0.29
N ILE A 532 -1.53 -33.47 -0.44
CA ILE A 532 -0.62 -33.84 -1.53
C ILE A 532 0.34 -34.94 -1.09
N ALA A 533 0.30 -36.05 -1.77
CA ALA A 533 1.26 -37.12 -1.59
C ALA A 533 2.49 -36.88 -2.46
N MET A 534 3.66 -36.69 -1.83
CA MET A 534 4.93 -36.53 -2.54
C MET A 534 6.08 -37.17 -1.78
N THR A 535 7.12 -37.57 -2.51
CA THR A 535 8.39 -38.00 -1.91
C THR A 535 9.29 -36.80 -1.74
N VAL A 536 9.79 -36.58 -0.52
CA VAL A 536 10.70 -35.49 -0.21
C VAL A 536 12.14 -35.95 -0.49
N VAL A 537 12.87 -35.18 -1.31
CA VAL A 537 14.26 -35.44 -1.68
C VAL A 537 15.21 -34.61 -0.83
N ASP A 538 16.45 -35.10 -0.62
CA ASP A 538 17.47 -34.36 0.15
C ASP A 538 18.21 -33.34 -0.71
N MET A 539 18.35 -33.61 -2.01
CA MET A 539 18.97 -32.75 -3.01
C MET A 539 18.13 -32.76 -4.30
N PRO A 540 18.13 -31.69 -5.07
CA PRO A 540 17.49 -31.66 -6.38
C PRO A 540 18.02 -32.79 -7.28
N GLY A 541 17.13 -33.46 -8.00
CA GLY A 541 17.47 -34.46 -8.98
C GLY A 541 18.13 -33.88 -10.25
N ALA A 542 18.29 -34.72 -11.26
CA ALA A 542 18.86 -34.28 -12.54
C ALA A 542 18.02 -33.20 -13.27
N ASP A 543 16.74 -33.06 -12.91
CA ASP A 543 15.82 -32.05 -13.39
C ASP A 543 15.96 -30.68 -12.65
N GLY A 544 16.82 -30.60 -11.63
CA GLY A 544 17.09 -29.41 -10.85
C GLY A 544 15.90 -28.91 -10.01
N LYS A 545 14.91 -29.78 -9.73
CA LYS A 545 13.71 -29.38 -8.96
C LYS A 545 13.95 -29.54 -7.46
N SER A 546 13.77 -28.45 -6.72
CA SER A 546 13.74 -28.43 -5.26
C SER A 546 12.39 -28.88 -4.72
N VAL A 547 12.31 -29.16 -3.41
CA VAL A 547 11.06 -29.61 -2.76
C VAL A 547 9.90 -28.63 -2.97
N PRO A 548 10.05 -27.30 -2.84
CA PRO A 548 9.00 -26.35 -3.15
C PRO A 548 8.53 -26.40 -4.60
N LYS A 549 9.43 -26.58 -5.57
CA LYS A 549 9.06 -26.70 -6.99
C LYS A 549 8.30 -27.99 -7.29
N MET A 550 8.76 -29.11 -6.72
CA MET A 550 8.04 -30.40 -6.84
C MET A 550 6.63 -30.30 -6.25
N PHE A 551 6.49 -29.70 -5.08
CA PHE A 551 5.20 -29.46 -4.44
C PHE A 551 4.31 -28.55 -5.31
N ALA A 552 4.86 -27.45 -5.84
CA ALA A 552 4.13 -26.49 -6.67
C ALA A 552 3.50 -27.17 -7.92
N GLU A 553 4.26 -28.03 -8.60
CA GLU A 553 3.78 -28.77 -9.76
C GLU A 553 2.68 -29.78 -9.41
N LEU A 554 2.90 -30.58 -8.35
CA LEU A 554 1.94 -31.57 -7.89
C LEU A 554 0.64 -30.92 -7.40
N TYR A 555 0.75 -29.85 -6.63
CA TYR A 555 -0.41 -29.10 -6.14
C TYR A 555 -1.22 -28.50 -7.30
N SER A 556 -0.54 -27.83 -8.24
CA SER A 556 -1.20 -27.20 -9.40
C SER A 556 -1.90 -28.24 -10.28
N SER A 557 -1.28 -29.40 -10.50
CA SER A 557 -1.88 -30.49 -11.29
C SER A 557 -3.10 -31.12 -10.58
N THR A 558 -3.03 -31.27 -9.25
CA THR A 558 -4.11 -31.87 -8.45
C THR A 558 -5.32 -30.94 -8.35
N GLN A 559 -5.09 -29.64 -8.18
CA GLN A 559 -6.15 -28.64 -8.04
C GLN A 559 -6.64 -28.07 -9.38
N LYS A 560 -6.10 -28.53 -10.50
CA LYS A 560 -6.44 -28.08 -11.87
C LYS A 560 -6.31 -26.57 -12.07
N PHE A 561 -5.26 -25.98 -11.54
CA PHE A 561 -4.93 -24.57 -11.78
C PHE A 561 -4.36 -24.37 -13.19
N ASP A 562 -4.72 -23.23 -13.83
CA ASP A 562 -4.04 -22.77 -15.04
C ASP A 562 -2.67 -22.18 -14.64
N GLY A 563 -1.59 -22.94 -14.89
CA GLY A 563 -0.22 -22.58 -14.56
C GLY A 563 0.36 -23.30 -13.33
N VAL A 564 1.64 -23.03 -13.05
CA VAL A 564 2.34 -23.59 -11.89
C VAL A 564 2.40 -22.55 -10.77
N MET A 565 2.14 -23.00 -9.54
CA MET A 565 2.22 -22.16 -8.33
C MET A 565 3.63 -21.54 -8.20
N LYS A 566 3.71 -20.30 -7.73
CA LYS A 566 4.99 -19.62 -7.46
C LYS A 566 5.72 -20.25 -6.28
N ASP A 567 7.06 -20.28 -6.32
CA ASP A 567 7.90 -20.87 -5.27
C ASP A 567 7.60 -20.30 -3.87
N ASN A 568 7.43 -19.00 -3.71
CA ASN A 568 7.10 -18.40 -2.42
C ASN A 568 5.74 -18.86 -1.86
N THR A 569 4.79 -19.14 -2.74
CA THR A 569 3.48 -19.67 -2.33
C THR A 569 3.61 -21.11 -1.89
N SER A 570 4.40 -21.93 -2.60
CA SER A 570 4.65 -23.33 -2.22
C SER A 570 5.42 -23.43 -0.91
N LYS A 571 6.45 -22.59 -0.67
CA LYS A 571 7.13 -22.50 0.63
C LYS A 571 6.16 -22.15 1.77
N GLY A 572 5.17 -21.29 1.53
CA GLY A 572 4.12 -20.98 2.50
C GLY A 572 3.21 -22.16 2.84
N TYR A 573 2.91 -23.06 1.89
CA TYR A 573 2.20 -24.32 2.17
C TYR A 573 3.07 -25.31 2.92
N LEU A 574 4.33 -25.49 2.48
CA LEU A 574 5.27 -26.40 3.11
C LEU A 574 5.63 -25.97 4.53
N SER A 575 5.72 -24.65 4.81
CA SER A 575 5.95 -24.17 6.18
C SER A 575 4.83 -24.59 7.13
N LYS A 576 3.57 -24.65 6.67
CA LYS A 576 2.46 -25.17 7.47
C LYS A 576 2.59 -26.67 7.73
N ALA A 577 3.18 -27.45 6.82
CA ALA A 577 3.40 -28.87 7.00
C ALA A 577 4.35 -29.17 8.17
N PHE A 578 5.24 -28.26 8.56
CA PHE A 578 6.08 -28.42 9.75
C PHE A 578 5.26 -28.54 11.04
N THR A 579 4.04 -28.00 11.11
CA THR A 579 3.18 -28.19 12.28
C THR A 579 2.73 -29.63 12.50
N HIS A 580 2.82 -30.48 11.46
CA HIS A 580 2.53 -31.91 11.50
C HIS A 580 3.79 -32.77 11.70
N MET A 581 4.97 -32.15 11.90
CA MET A 581 6.18 -32.88 12.26
C MET A 581 6.15 -33.27 13.73
N ASN A 582 6.69 -34.44 14.01
CA ASN A 582 6.99 -34.95 15.35
C ASN A 582 8.38 -35.61 15.35
N TYR A 583 8.86 -36.02 16.52
CA TYR A 583 10.18 -36.61 16.65
C TYR A 583 10.38 -37.83 15.74
N GLN A 584 9.41 -38.74 15.64
CA GLN A 584 9.53 -39.94 14.82
C GLN A 584 9.69 -39.59 13.32
N ARG A 585 8.85 -38.71 12.80
CA ARG A 585 8.92 -38.20 11.42
C ARG A 585 10.23 -37.48 11.15
N LEU A 586 10.71 -36.69 12.12
CA LEU A 586 12.02 -36.04 11.99
C LEU A 586 13.13 -37.06 11.97
N LYS A 587 13.10 -38.07 12.85
CA LYS A 587 14.15 -39.11 12.90
C LYS A 587 14.25 -39.91 11.62
N GLU A 588 13.14 -40.17 10.94
CA GLU A 588 13.11 -40.82 9.65
C GLU A 588 13.72 -39.96 8.54
N ARG A 589 13.50 -38.65 8.59
CA ARG A 589 14.05 -37.71 7.61
C ARG A 589 15.47 -37.25 7.91
N ASP A 590 15.85 -37.24 9.17
CA ASP A 590 17.18 -36.87 9.66
C ASP A 590 17.76 -37.99 10.55
N PRO A 591 18.13 -39.14 9.96
CA PRO A 591 18.67 -40.27 10.73
C PRO A 591 20.02 -39.95 11.39
N LYS A 592 20.78 -38.98 10.87
CA LYS A 592 22.05 -38.52 11.44
C LYS A 592 21.88 -37.63 12.67
N GLY A 593 20.69 -37.00 12.84
CA GLY A 593 20.40 -36.11 13.94
C GLY A 593 21.05 -34.73 13.80
N GLU A 594 21.17 -34.23 12.58
CA GLU A 594 21.72 -32.90 12.29
C GLU A 594 20.89 -31.79 12.96
N VAL A 595 19.56 -31.83 12.77
CA VAL A 595 18.62 -30.86 13.36
C VAL A 595 18.67 -30.92 14.89
N GLU A 596 18.70 -32.13 15.46
CA GLU A 596 18.87 -32.29 16.90
C GLU A 596 20.19 -31.70 17.38
N GLY A 597 21.28 -31.86 16.63
CA GLY A 597 22.59 -31.27 16.89
C GLY A 597 22.55 -29.74 16.95
N TRP A 598 21.84 -29.10 16.06
CA TRP A 598 21.65 -27.64 16.08
C TRP A 598 21.03 -27.18 17.39
N PHE A 599 19.89 -27.77 17.78
CA PHE A 599 19.18 -27.37 19.01
C PHE A 599 19.92 -27.72 20.28
N ARG A 600 20.65 -28.83 20.33
CA ARG A 600 21.56 -29.13 21.47
C ARG A 600 22.69 -28.10 21.60
N LYS A 601 23.22 -27.62 20.48
CA LYS A 601 24.26 -26.59 20.49
C LYS A 601 23.70 -25.24 20.94
N ILE A 602 22.50 -24.85 20.46
CA ILE A 602 21.78 -23.65 20.92
C ILE A 602 21.50 -23.76 22.43
N THR A 603 21.01 -24.92 22.90
CA THR A 603 20.79 -25.17 24.33
C THR A 603 22.06 -24.94 25.14
N ALA A 604 23.17 -25.53 24.71
CA ALA A 604 24.47 -25.37 25.41
C ALA A 604 24.98 -23.92 25.41
N MET A 605 24.68 -23.13 24.37
CA MET A 605 25.01 -21.69 24.30
C MET A 605 24.13 -20.84 25.24
N VAL A 606 22.88 -21.20 25.40
CA VAL A 606 21.93 -20.50 26.31
C VAL A 606 22.23 -20.80 27.76
N GLU A 607 22.81 -21.95 28.10
CA GLU A 607 23.15 -22.36 29.45
C GLU A 607 24.51 -21.81 29.95
N LYS A 608 25.36 -21.32 29.03
CA LYS A 608 26.56 -20.57 29.37
C LYS A 608 26.19 -19.11 29.75
#